data_133dd15e5d1f2a75abb5c7a0cde31548
#
_entry.id   133dd15e5d1f2a75abb5c7a0cde31548
#
_cell.length_a   1.000
_cell.length_b   1.000
_cell.length_c   1.000
_cell.angle_alpha   90.00
_cell.angle_beta   90.00
_cell.angle_gamma   90.00
#
_symmetry.space_group_name_H-M   'P 1'
#
loop_
_entity.id
_entity.type
_entity.pdbx_description
1 polymer ?
#
loop_
_entity_poly.entity_id
_entity_poly.type
_entity_poly.pdbx_seq_one_letter_code
_entity_poly.pdbx_strand_id
1 'polypeptide(L)'
;MKTYKEILNSKSTQQIRLITIHNILNDVDMNLLIEKAKQIFIKQNIQISDEQLSEYINYCAQQWLNAIRLTTIPQAYDNAISILEKHQTFFNYALFTIENVLIKQEIESQTKRTTILQLLIKHKNVIDPIIKNFIATHNTSTDSEVDYNTIRDIIIDQLSILPELPAFNTVDEIKNTINTILE
;
A
#
# COMPACT_ATOMS: atom_id res chain seq x y z
N MET A 1 19.61 -36.87 -2.12
CA MET A 1 18.86 -35.63 -2.36
C MET A 1 17.84 -35.51 -1.23
N LYS A 2 17.78 -34.37 -0.50
CA LYS A 2 16.80 -34.18 0.58
C LYS A 2 15.40 -34.09 -0.02
N THR A 3 14.43 -34.73 0.62
CA THR A 3 13.03 -34.61 0.22
C THR A 3 12.52 -33.20 0.54
N TYR A 4 11.45 -32.75 -0.14
CA TYR A 4 10.82 -31.46 0.14
C TYR A 4 10.42 -31.30 1.62
N LYS A 5 9.93 -32.40 2.22
CA LYS A 5 9.62 -32.50 3.65
C LYS A 5 10.83 -32.24 4.56
N GLU A 6 12.00 -32.83 4.22
CA GLU A 6 13.23 -32.62 4.98
C GLU A 6 13.73 -31.18 4.88
N ILE A 7 13.56 -30.55 3.69
CA ILE A 7 13.92 -29.15 3.48
C ILE A 7 13.02 -28.23 4.31
N LEU A 8 11.71 -28.46 4.31
CA LEU A 8 10.75 -27.67 5.08
C LEU A 8 10.96 -27.81 6.59
N ASN A 9 11.20 -29.03 7.08
CA ASN A 9 11.46 -29.29 8.51
C ASN A 9 12.76 -28.63 9.02
N SER A 10 13.68 -28.28 8.13
CA SER A 10 14.93 -27.59 8.49
C SER A 10 14.80 -26.06 8.53
N LYS A 11 13.65 -25.51 8.22
CA LYS A 11 13.42 -24.06 8.10
C LYS A 11 12.50 -23.52 9.19
N SER A 12 12.66 -22.23 9.51
CA SER A 12 11.73 -21.53 10.39
C SER A 12 10.34 -21.40 9.74
N THR A 13 9.30 -21.23 10.55
CA THR A 13 7.93 -20.98 10.06
C THR A 13 7.87 -19.81 9.07
N GLN A 14 8.64 -18.74 9.32
CA GLN A 14 8.70 -17.60 8.41
C GLN A 14 9.31 -17.96 7.04
N GLN A 15 10.39 -18.74 7.03
CA GLN A 15 11.01 -19.21 5.78
C GLN A 15 10.07 -20.13 4.99
N ILE A 16 9.32 -20.99 5.68
CA ILE A 16 8.30 -21.85 5.05
C ILE A 16 7.22 -20.99 4.40
N ARG A 17 6.72 -19.96 5.09
CA ARG A 17 5.73 -19.02 4.55
C ARG A 17 6.22 -18.34 3.28
N LEU A 18 7.45 -17.83 3.27
CA LEU A 18 8.04 -17.18 2.09
C LEU A 18 8.18 -18.14 0.90
N ILE A 19 8.63 -19.38 1.14
CA ILE A 19 8.72 -20.41 0.10
C ILE A 19 7.33 -20.74 -0.45
N THR A 20 6.33 -20.84 0.42
CA THR A 20 4.96 -21.15 0.02
C THR A 20 4.35 -20.01 -0.80
N ILE A 21 4.55 -18.75 -0.41
CA ILE A 21 4.13 -17.59 -1.19
C ILE A 21 4.77 -17.62 -2.58
N HIS A 22 6.09 -17.81 -2.63
CA HIS A 22 6.82 -17.86 -3.90
C HIS A 22 6.28 -18.97 -4.83
N ASN A 23 6.03 -20.16 -4.30
CA ASN A 23 5.48 -21.26 -5.08
C ASN A 23 4.06 -20.95 -5.59
N ILE A 24 3.18 -20.39 -4.74
CA ILE A 24 1.83 -19.97 -5.14
C ILE A 24 1.89 -18.99 -6.30
N LEU A 25 2.77 -17.97 -6.19
CA LEU A 25 2.90 -16.93 -7.21
C LEU A 25 3.51 -17.45 -8.52
N ASN A 26 4.36 -18.49 -8.44
CA ASN A 26 4.93 -19.12 -9.63
C ASN A 26 3.94 -20.05 -10.35
N ASP A 27 3.03 -20.70 -9.62
CA ASP A 27 2.07 -21.65 -10.18
C ASP A 27 0.80 -20.98 -10.73
N VAL A 28 0.51 -19.75 -10.31
CA VAL A 28 -0.63 -18.97 -10.78
C VAL A 28 -0.26 -18.29 -12.11
N ASP A 29 -1.18 -18.25 -13.06
CA ASP A 29 -1.04 -17.39 -14.24
C ASP A 29 -1.11 -15.92 -13.80
N MET A 30 0.07 -15.38 -13.47
CA MET A 30 0.21 -14.02 -12.97
C MET A 30 -0.19 -12.97 -14.01
N ASN A 31 0.04 -13.23 -15.30
CA ASN A 31 -0.36 -12.30 -16.35
C ASN A 31 -1.88 -12.17 -16.41
N LEU A 32 -2.58 -13.30 -16.37
CA LEU A 32 -4.04 -13.31 -16.34
C LEU A 32 -4.60 -12.70 -15.05
N LEU A 33 -3.97 -12.95 -13.89
CA LEU A 33 -4.38 -12.37 -12.62
C LEU A 33 -4.24 -10.84 -12.63
N ILE A 34 -3.09 -10.34 -13.11
CA ILE A 34 -2.80 -8.91 -13.24
C ILE A 34 -3.80 -8.25 -14.20
N GLU A 35 -4.04 -8.86 -15.36
CA GLU A 35 -5.01 -8.33 -16.35
C GLU A 35 -6.41 -8.20 -15.75
N LYS A 36 -6.90 -9.25 -15.11
CA LYS A 36 -8.24 -9.23 -14.48
C LYS A 36 -8.32 -8.25 -13.32
N ALA A 37 -7.28 -8.16 -12.49
CA ALA A 37 -7.21 -7.20 -11.40
C ALA A 37 -7.22 -5.75 -11.94
N LYS A 38 -6.45 -5.44 -12.98
CA LYS A 38 -6.50 -4.12 -13.64
C LYS A 38 -7.90 -3.76 -14.12
N GLN A 39 -8.60 -4.71 -14.72
CA GLN A 39 -9.97 -4.47 -15.19
C GLN A 39 -10.93 -4.12 -14.04
N ILE A 40 -10.73 -4.68 -12.84
CA ILE A 40 -11.52 -4.34 -11.66
C ILE A 40 -11.29 -2.87 -11.27
N PHE A 41 -10.02 -2.40 -11.23
CA PHE A 41 -9.69 -1.00 -10.93
C PHE A 41 -10.22 -0.04 -12.00
N ILE A 42 -10.06 -0.39 -13.28
CA ILE A 42 -10.56 0.43 -14.40
C ILE A 42 -12.08 0.64 -14.33
N LYS A 43 -12.84 -0.40 -13.98
CA LYS A 43 -14.30 -0.29 -13.80
C LYS A 43 -14.72 0.72 -12.72
N GLN A 44 -13.84 0.99 -11.78
CA GLN A 44 -14.05 1.98 -10.71
C GLN A 44 -13.40 3.33 -11.00
N ASN A 45 -12.89 3.55 -12.23
CA ASN A 45 -12.12 4.74 -12.64
C ASN A 45 -10.86 5.00 -11.78
N ILE A 46 -10.25 3.94 -11.25
CA ILE A 46 -9.03 4.02 -10.46
C ILE A 46 -7.85 3.65 -11.35
N GLN A 47 -6.83 4.52 -11.39
CA GLN A 47 -5.55 4.22 -12.01
C GLN A 47 -4.64 3.53 -10.99
N ILE A 48 -4.01 2.44 -11.41
CA ILE A 48 -3.07 1.68 -10.59
C ILE A 48 -1.84 1.32 -11.40
N SER A 49 -0.65 1.44 -10.81
CA SER A 49 0.60 1.00 -11.43
C SER A 49 0.78 -0.52 -11.29
N ASP A 50 1.67 -1.09 -12.11
CA ASP A 50 1.99 -2.52 -12.05
C ASP A 50 2.70 -2.88 -10.75
N GLU A 51 3.50 -1.96 -10.20
CA GLU A 51 4.16 -2.10 -8.90
C GLU A 51 3.13 -2.18 -7.77
N GLN A 52 2.21 -1.23 -7.69
CA GLN A 52 1.13 -1.24 -6.69
C GLN A 52 0.27 -2.49 -6.79
N LEU A 53 -0.04 -2.91 -8.02
CA LEU A 53 -0.82 -4.13 -8.22
C LEU A 53 -0.07 -5.38 -7.76
N SER A 54 1.23 -5.45 -8.00
CA SER A 54 2.09 -6.53 -7.51
C SER A 54 2.14 -6.56 -5.97
N GLU A 55 2.21 -5.41 -5.33
CA GLU A 55 2.12 -5.29 -3.87
C GLU A 55 0.78 -5.79 -3.33
N TYR A 56 -0.32 -5.45 -3.98
CA TYR A 56 -1.65 -5.94 -3.62
C TYR A 56 -1.80 -7.46 -3.78
N ILE A 57 -1.24 -8.04 -4.84
CA ILE A 57 -1.23 -9.49 -5.03
C ILE A 57 -0.39 -10.19 -3.95
N ASN A 58 0.77 -9.65 -3.61
CA ASN A 58 1.59 -10.13 -2.49
C ASN A 58 0.84 -10.04 -1.15
N TYR A 59 0.15 -8.93 -0.91
CA TYR A 59 -0.71 -8.79 0.26
C TYR A 59 -1.79 -9.87 0.30
N CYS A 60 -2.48 -10.12 -0.81
CA CYS A 60 -3.47 -11.20 -0.91
C CYS A 60 -2.87 -12.57 -0.60
N ALA A 61 -1.65 -12.87 -1.07
CA ALA A 61 -0.97 -14.12 -0.78
C ALA A 61 -0.64 -14.27 0.71
N GLN A 62 -0.20 -13.19 1.36
CA GLN A 62 0.04 -13.19 2.80
C GLN A 62 -1.25 -13.38 3.61
N GLN A 63 -2.34 -12.71 3.24
CA GLN A 63 -3.64 -12.87 3.90
C GLN A 63 -4.19 -14.27 3.69
N TRP A 64 -4.05 -14.84 2.50
CA TRP A 64 -4.43 -16.21 2.22
C TRP A 64 -3.72 -17.20 3.15
N LEU A 65 -2.39 -17.08 3.31
CA LEU A 65 -1.62 -17.91 4.21
C LEU A 65 -2.01 -17.72 5.70
N ASN A 66 -2.36 -16.50 6.08
CA ASN A 66 -2.86 -16.23 7.44
C ASN A 66 -4.19 -16.93 7.70
N ALA A 67 -5.10 -16.91 6.72
CA ALA A 67 -6.42 -17.54 6.83
C ALA A 67 -6.34 -19.07 7.03
N ILE A 68 -5.35 -19.73 6.44
CA ILE A 68 -5.12 -21.18 6.61
C ILE A 68 -4.27 -21.55 7.82
N ARG A 69 -3.90 -20.57 8.65
CA ARG A 69 -3.26 -20.74 9.96
C ARG A 69 -2.01 -21.62 9.97
N LEU A 70 -0.96 -21.20 9.28
CA LEU A 70 0.36 -21.85 9.35
C LEU A 70 0.98 -21.62 10.75
N THR A 71 0.69 -22.49 11.71
CA THR A 71 1.09 -22.29 13.12
C THR A 71 2.28 -23.14 13.54
N THR A 72 2.43 -24.36 12.98
CA THR A 72 3.53 -25.29 13.31
C THR A 72 4.19 -25.84 12.05
N ILE A 73 5.44 -26.32 12.17
CA ILE A 73 6.19 -26.85 11.02
C ILE A 73 5.48 -28.03 10.34
N PRO A 74 4.98 -29.08 11.07
CA PRO A 74 4.23 -30.15 10.44
C PRO A 74 2.95 -29.69 9.73
N GLN A 75 2.17 -28.84 10.39
CA GLN A 75 0.96 -28.25 9.81
C GLN A 75 1.30 -27.34 8.61
N ALA A 76 2.43 -26.62 8.67
CA ALA A 76 2.89 -25.79 7.57
C ALA A 76 3.22 -26.60 6.33
N TYR A 77 3.80 -27.81 6.50
CA TYR A 77 4.07 -28.70 5.37
C TYR A 77 2.78 -29.17 4.70
N ASP A 78 1.83 -29.71 5.47
CA ASP A 78 0.56 -30.22 4.94
C ASP A 78 -0.28 -29.10 4.31
N ASN A 79 -0.28 -27.92 4.93
CA ASN A 79 -0.95 -26.74 4.40
C ASN A 79 -0.29 -26.22 3.12
N ALA A 80 1.06 -26.22 3.05
CA ALA A 80 1.78 -25.81 1.85
C ALA A 80 1.44 -26.71 0.65
N ILE A 81 1.39 -28.02 0.85
CA ILE A 81 0.96 -28.95 -0.18
C ILE A 81 -0.49 -28.69 -0.59
N SER A 82 -1.40 -28.54 0.39
CA SER A 82 -2.81 -28.24 0.12
C SER A 82 -3.00 -26.93 -0.65
N ILE A 83 -2.16 -25.91 -0.40
CA ILE A 83 -2.19 -24.63 -1.12
C ILE A 83 -1.70 -24.81 -2.56
N LEU A 84 -0.59 -25.51 -2.75
CA LEU A 84 -0.05 -25.79 -4.09
C LEU A 84 -1.07 -26.55 -4.95
N GLU A 85 -1.81 -27.50 -4.36
CA GLU A 85 -2.90 -28.20 -5.02
C GLU A 85 -4.13 -27.32 -5.30
N LYS A 86 -4.28 -26.21 -4.57
CA LYS A 86 -5.43 -25.29 -4.64
C LYS A 86 -5.07 -23.89 -5.16
N HIS A 87 -4.01 -23.75 -5.97
CA HIS A 87 -3.59 -22.45 -6.51
C HIS A 87 -4.72 -21.72 -7.25
N GLN A 88 -5.63 -22.45 -7.89
CA GLN A 88 -6.82 -21.86 -8.51
C GLN A 88 -7.75 -21.18 -7.49
N THR A 89 -7.80 -21.68 -6.27
CA THR A 89 -8.55 -21.05 -5.17
C THR A 89 -7.90 -19.74 -4.74
N PHE A 90 -6.56 -19.66 -4.73
CA PHE A 90 -5.85 -18.41 -4.48
C PHE A 90 -6.17 -17.34 -5.54
N PHE A 91 -6.16 -17.70 -6.81
CA PHE A 91 -6.52 -16.80 -7.90
C PHE A 91 -7.87 -16.10 -7.66
N ASN A 92 -8.90 -16.91 -7.37
CA ASN A 92 -10.24 -16.40 -7.07
C ASN A 92 -10.28 -15.56 -5.78
N TYR A 93 -9.55 -15.98 -4.75
CA TYR A 93 -9.43 -15.23 -3.50
C TYR A 93 -8.77 -13.87 -3.71
N ALA A 94 -7.69 -13.80 -4.50
CA ALA A 94 -7.01 -12.54 -4.79
C ALA A 94 -7.93 -11.56 -5.51
N LEU A 95 -8.65 -12.00 -6.54
CA LEU A 95 -9.62 -11.15 -7.25
C LEU A 95 -10.75 -10.68 -6.33
N PHE A 96 -11.29 -11.56 -5.51
CA PHE A 96 -12.33 -11.21 -4.53
C PHE A 96 -11.81 -10.18 -3.52
N THR A 97 -10.60 -10.36 -3.00
CA THR A 97 -10.00 -9.44 -2.03
C THR A 97 -9.73 -8.06 -2.64
N ILE A 98 -9.21 -8.03 -3.88
CA ILE A 98 -9.02 -6.78 -4.62
C ILE A 98 -10.36 -6.06 -4.79
N GLU A 99 -11.38 -6.75 -5.27
CA GLU A 99 -12.69 -6.15 -5.57
C GLU A 99 -13.43 -5.64 -4.32
N ASN A 100 -13.35 -6.39 -3.21
CA ASN A 100 -14.19 -6.11 -2.04
C ASN A 100 -13.47 -5.38 -0.89
N VAL A 101 -12.14 -5.40 -0.87
CA VAL A 101 -11.34 -4.80 0.21
C VAL A 101 -10.46 -3.69 -0.33
N LEU A 102 -9.54 -4.00 -1.24
CA LEU A 102 -8.49 -3.07 -1.66
C LEU A 102 -9.05 -1.88 -2.45
N ILE A 103 -10.05 -2.11 -3.31
CA ILE A 103 -10.72 -1.01 -4.02
C ILE A 103 -11.39 -0.03 -3.06
N LYS A 104 -12.03 -0.52 -2.00
CA LYS A 104 -12.64 0.38 -1.00
C LYS A 104 -11.60 1.23 -0.30
N GLN A 105 -10.48 0.62 0.09
CA GLN A 105 -9.36 1.34 0.71
C GLN A 105 -8.77 2.38 -0.23
N GLU A 106 -8.64 2.06 -1.52
CA GLU A 106 -8.13 3.00 -2.51
C GLU A 106 -9.10 4.17 -2.75
N ILE A 107 -10.41 3.91 -2.85
CA ILE A 107 -11.45 4.95 -2.96
C ILE A 107 -11.42 5.87 -1.73
N GLU A 108 -11.32 5.31 -0.53
CA GLU A 108 -11.23 6.08 0.72
C GLU A 108 -9.97 6.94 0.73
N SER A 109 -8.83 6.38 0.33
CA SER A 109 -7.56 7.10 0.22
C SER A 109 -7.66 8.27 -0.76
N GLN A 110 -8.17 8.05 -1.97
CA GLN A 110 -8.33 9.09 -2.99
C GLN A 110 -9.32 10.17 -2.54
N THR A 111 -10.41 9.79 -1.87
CA THR A 111 -11.39 10.73 -1.31
C THR A 111 -10.72 11.61 -0.26
N LYS A 112 -9.91 11.02 0.63
CA LYS A 112 -9.17 11.74 1.65
C LYS A 112 -8.17 12.72 1.04
N ARG A 113 -7.37 12.29 0.05
CA ARG A 113 -6.43 13.18 -0.67
C ARG A 113 -7.15 14.33 -1.36
N THR A 114 -8.30 14.09 -1.98
CA THR A 114 -9.12 15.13 -2.60
C THR A 114 -9.61 16.14 -1.56
N THR A 115 -10.05 15.67 -0.40
CA THR A 115 -10.48 16.54 0.71
C THR A 115 -9.31 17.40 1.21
N ILE A 116 -8.12 16.82 1.36
CA ILE A 116 -6.92 17.56 1.75
C ILE A 116 -6.59 18.64 0.73
N LEU A 117 -6.59 18.31 -0.57
CA LEU A 117 -6.37 19.29 -1.63
C LEU A 117 -7.35 20.47 -1.56
N GLN A 118 -8.63 20.19 -1.33
CA GLN A 118 -9.65 21.24 -1.15
C GLN A 118 -9.37 22.11 0.07
N LEU A 119 -8.92 21.53 1.19
CA LEU A 119 -8.50 22.25 2.38
C LEU A 119 -7.30 23.16 2.10
N LEU A 120 -6.28 22.66 1.40
CA LEU A 120 -5.10 23.44 1.04
C LEU A 120 -5.48 24.61 0.13
N ILE A 121 -6.34 24.39 -0.86
CA ILE A 121 -6.85 25.46 -1.75
C ILE A 121 -7.66 26.49 -0.96
N LYS A 122 -8.55 26.07 -0.08
CA LYS A 122 -9.38 26.95 0.77
C LYS A 122 -8.51 27.86 1.63
N HIS A 123 -7.41 27.35 2.14
CA HIS A 123 -6.53 28.09 3.06
C HIS A 123 -5.22 28.56 2.40
N LYS A 124 -5.21 28.62 1.08
CA LYS A 124 -4.05 28.98 0.26
C LYS A 124 -3.34 30.25 0.72
N ASN A 125 -4.11 31.28 1.10
CA ASN A 125 -3.55 32.57 1.54
C ASN A 125 -2.66 32.45 2.81
N VAL A 126 -2.87 31.42 3.62
CA VAL A 126 -2.07 31.15 4.82
C VAL A 126 -0.94 30.17 4.51
N ILE A 127 -1.21 29.16 3.71
CA ILE A 127 -0.31 28.03 3.44
C ILE A 127 0.78 28.41 2.43
N ASP A 128 0.44 29.08 1.34
CA ASP A 128 1.42 29.47 0.31
C ASP A 128 2.62 30.27 0.85
N PRO A 129 2.43 31.28 1.74
CA PRO A 129 3.58 31.97 2.34
C PRO A 129 4.49 31.04 3.15
N ILE A 130 3.93 30.07 3.85
CA ILE A 130 4.71 29.10 4.64
C ILE A 130 5.56 28.23 3.71
N ILE A 131 4.95 27.66 2.67
CA ILE A 131 5.66 26.84 1.67
C ILE A 131 6.77 27.65 0.98
N LYS A 132 6.47 28.87 0.53
CA LYS A 132 7.46 29.74 -0.12
C LYS A 132 8.63 30.09 0.79
N ASN A 133 8.35 30.38 2.06
CA ASN A 133 9.40 30.66 3.04
C ASN A 133 10.26 29.40 3.31
N PHE A 134 9.63 28.24 3.45
CA PHE A 134 10.35 26.98 3.61
C PHE A 134 11.29 26.72 2.41
N ILE A 135 10.79 26.85 1.19
CA ILE A 135 11.58 26.67 -0.04
C ILE A 135 12.75 27.65 -0.08
N ALA A 136 12.50 28.94 0.19
CA ALA A 136 13.54 29.96 0.18
C ALA A 136 14.67 29.66 1.19
N THR A 137 14.31 29.15 2.37
CA THR A 137 15.29 28.79 3.41
C THR A 137 16.01 27.48 3.04
N HIS A 138 15.33 26.51 2.50
CA HIS A 138 15.87 25.19 2.18
C HIS A 138 16.84 25.25 0.99
N ASN A 139 16.48 25.94 -0.09
CA ASN A 139 17.31 26.04 -1.30
C ASN A 139 18.58 26.90 -1.10
N THR A 140 18.68 27.67 0.00
CA THR A 140 19.92 28.32 0.38
C THR A 140 20.90 27.42 1.13
N SER A 141 20.43 26.31 1.67
CA SER A 141 21.18 25.42 2.57
C SER A 141 21.53 24.06 1.98
N THR A 142 20.95 23.68 0.83
CA THR A 142 21.14 22.37 0.20
C THR A 142 21.38 22.49 -1.31
N ASP A 143 22.14 21.55 -1.89
CA ASP A 143 22.40 21.46 -3.34
C ASP A 143 21.20 20.94 -4.15
N SER A 144 20.11 20.54 -3.50
CA SER A 144 18.91 20.04 -4.17
C SER A 144 17.81 21.12 -4.22
N GLU A 145 17.41 21.47 -5.43
CA GLU A 145 16.31 22.41 -5.66
C GLU A 145 14.97 21.74 -5.32
N VAL A 146 14.29 22.29 -4.32
CA VAL A 146 12.96 21.82 -3.89
C VAL A 146 11.90 22.77 -4.44
N ASP A 147 10.90 22.25 -5.14
CA ASP A 147 9.84 23.06 -5.72
C ASP A 147 8.55 23.06 -4.86
N TYR A 148 7.63 23.96 -5.20
CA TYR A 148 6.35 24.11 -4.51
C TYR A 148 5.49 22.84 -4.56
N ASN A 149 5.47 22.13 -5.69
CA ASN A 149 4.64 20.94 -5.87
C ASN A 149 5.15 19.79 -4.98
N THR A 150 6.47 19.63 -4.91
CA THR A 150 7.10 18.63 -4.03
C THR A 150 6.70 18.85 -2.57
N ILE A 151 6.77 20.09 -2.08
CA ILE A 151 6.40 20.42 -0.69
C ILE A 151 4.89 20.21 -0.47
N ARG A 152 4.06 20.64 -1.40
CA ARG A 152 2.61 20.40 -1.34
C ARG A 152 2.28 18.91 -1.25
N ASP A 153 2.94 18.08 -2.05
CA ASP A 153 2.70 16.65 -2.08
C ASP A 153 3.16 15.98 -0.77
N ILE A 154 4.28 16.41 -0.19
CA ILE A 154 4.69 16.01 1.17
C ILE A 154 3.59 16.33 2.19
N ILE A 155 3.05 17.55 2.17
CA ILE A 155 1.98 17.95 3.08
C ILE A 155 0.74 17.07 2.90
N ILE A 156 0.35 16.77 1.67
CA ILE A 156 -0.78 15.89 1.36
C ILE A 156 -0.52 14.49 1.93
N ASP A 157 0.66 13.93 1.71
CA ASP A 157 1.00 12.60 2.18
C ASP A 157 0.99 12.53 3.70
N GLN A 158 1.60 13.49 4.39
CA GLN A 158 1.61 13.54 5.86
C GLN A 158 0.20 13.72 6.46
N LEU A 159 -0.64 14.56 5.87
CA LEU A 159 -2.05 14.70 6.30
C LEU A 159 -2.87 13.43 5.99
N SER A 160 -2.52 12.69 4.93
CA SER A 160 -3.25 11.46 4.54
C SER A 160 -3.08 10.33 5.54
N ILE A 161 -1.95 10.24 6.25
CA ILE A 161 -1.71 9.19 7.25
C ILE A 161 -2.33 9.49 8.62
N LEU A 162 -2.77 10.73 8.87
CA LEU A 162 -3.46 11.06 10.11
C LEU A 162 -4.79 10.30 10.20
N PRO A 163 -5.18 9.79 11.39
CA PRO A 163 -6.48 9.12 11.56
C PRO A 163 -7.65 10.07 11.27
N GLU A 164 -7.54 11.34 11.66
CA GLU A 164 -8.51 12.39 11.39
C GLU A 164 -7.81 13.63 10.83
N LEU A 165 -8.47 14.29 9.87
CA LEU A 165 -7.95 15.52 9.30
C LEU A 165 -8.14 16.69 10.28
N PRO A 166 -7.14 17.60 10.40
CA PRO A 166 -7.29 18.82 11.16
C PRO A 166 -8.46 19.67 10.65
N ALA A 167 -9.22 20.28 11.54
CA ALA A 167 -10.38 21.09 11.16
C ALA A 167 -9.99 22.41 10.48
N PHE A 168 -8.78 22.92 10.72
CA PHE A 168 -8.28 24.19 10.19
C PHE A 168 -9.20 25.39 10.48
N ASN A 169 -9.69 25.46 11.73
CA ASN A 169 -10.64 26.49 12.15
C ASN A 169 -10.00 27.85 12.35
N THR A 170 -8.72 27.89 12.69
CA THR A 170 -7.97 29.12 12.96
C THR A 170 -6.69 29.19 12.13
N VAL A 171 -6.22 30.43 11.88
CA VAL A 171 -4.95 30.67 11.18
C VAL A 171 -3.77 30.05 11.92
N ASP A 172 -3.79 30.11 13.26
CA ASP A 172 -2.71 29.57 14.08
C ASP A 172 -2.69 28.03 14.05
N GLU A 173 -3.86 27.39 14.03
CA GLU A 173 -3.96 25.94 13.85
C GLU A 173 -3.35 25.50 12.51
N ILE A 174 -3.69 26.21 11.42
CA ILE A 174 -3.14 25.95 10.09
C ILE A 174 -1.62 26.10 10.09
N LYS A 175 -1.12 27.22 10.60
CA LYS A 175 0.33 27.50 10.65
C LYS A 175 1.07 26.44 11.46
N ASN A 176 0.58 26.11 12.64
CA ASN A 176 1.22 25.12 13.50
C ASN A 176 1.25 23.73 12.84
N THR A 177 0.12 23.31 12.25
CA THR A 177 0.05 22.01 11.56
C THR A 177 1.03 21.93 10.38
N ILE A 178 1.03 22.94 9.51
CA ILE A 178 1.89 22.94 8.33
C ILE A 178 3.38 23.06 8.72
N ASN A 179 3.73 23.90 9.68
CA ASN A 179 5.11 23.99 10.14
C ASN A 179 5.59 22.67 10.76
N THR A 180 4.78 22.02 11.60
CA THR A 180 5.12 20.70 12.18
C THR A 180 5.35 19.62 11.12
N ILE A 181 4.64 19.69 9.99
CA ILE A 181 4.86 18.75 8.87
C ILE A 181 6.18 19.03 8.16
N LEU A 182 6.61 20.29 8.12
CA LEU A 182 7.80 20.71 7.39
C LEU A 182 9.08 20.72 8.25
N GLU A 183 8.99 20.53 9.57
CA GLU A 183 10.13 20.35 10.48
C GLU A 183 10.73 18.94 10.37
#